data_80c6f70bd99d5ef24446a12cc9fbe20d
#
_entry.id   80c6f70bd99d5ef24446a12cc9fbe20d
#
_cell.length_a   1.000
_cell.length_b   1.000
_cell.length_c   1.000
_cell.angle_alpha   90.00
_cell.angle_beta   90.00
_cell.angle_gamma   90.00
#
_symmetry.space_group_name_H-M   'P 1'
#
loop_
_entity.id
_entity.type
_entity.pdbx_description
1 polymer ?
#
loop_
_entity_poly.entity_id
_entity_poly.type
_entity_poly.pdbx_seq_one_letter_code
_entity_poly.pdbx_strand_id
1 'polypeptide(L)'
;MNKPVIAIVGRPNVGKSTLFNKLIGQRLSIVDDTPGVTRDRIYGEVEWLGKKAFIIDTGGIEPKSDDIILSQMRRQAQLAIDTANVIILVTDGKTGMVATDMDIAQMLMKSNKPIVLCVNKCDGIGEPTPEFYEFYNLGLGDPIQVSSVHGHGTGDLLDNVFEHLDFTEDSEDDGIVINVAVIGKPNAGKSSLINKITNEERCIVSDIAGTTRDTIDTMIENKYGKFNFTDTAGLRRQNKIYDDIEKYSIIRAKMAIERSDVCVIMIDAEAGVTEQDTKVAGLAHEAGKACILAVNKWDAIEKNDKTMQEFRKKLDTDFAFMSYAPKVFISAKTGQRIDRLFEFIVSCAEQSARRITTGMLNELLAQATTRVQPPSDKGKRLKIFYVTQASVKPPTFIFFCNNAQLFHFSYQRYLENRIREAFGLEGTPIRIIIRERGEK
;
A
#
# COMPACT_ATOMS: atom_id res chain seq x y z
N MET A 1 7.79 -1.62 -10.43
CA MET A 1 8.65 -2.45 -9.54
C MET A 1 7.83 -2.94 -8.36
N ASN A 2 7.62 -4.23 -8.26
CA ASN A 2 6.89 -4.86 -7.15
C ASN A 2 7.87 -5.04 -5.98
N LYS A 3 7.77 -4.20 -4.94
CA LYS A 3 8.67 -4.29 -3.79
C LYS A 3 8.36 -5.55 -2.98
N PRO A 4 9.33 -6.42 -2.71
CA PRO A 4 9.12 -7.59 -1.87
C PRO A 4 8.78 -7.21 -0.43
N VAL A 5 8.17 -8.13 0.30
CA VAL A 5 7.67 -7.93 1.66
C VAL A 5 8.41 -8.81 2.65
N ILE A 6 8.87 -8.21 3.73
CA ILE A 6 9.52 -8.85 4.88
C ILE A 6 8.55 -8.81 6.06
N ALA A 7 8.28 -9.92 6.73
CA ALA A 7 7.48 -9.92 7.96
C ALA A 7 8.33 -10.27 9.17
N ILE A 8 8.15 -9.52 10.26
CA ILE A 8 8.77 -9.80 11.56
C ILE A 8 7.77 -10.58 12.42
N VAL A 9 8.14 -11.78 12.85
CA VAL A 9 7.35 -12.69 13.70
C VAL A 9 8.14 -13.05 14.94
N GLY A 10 7.47 -13.39 16.02
CA GLY A 10 8.08 -13.89 17.27
C GLY A 10 7.16 -13.66 18.46
N ARG A 11 7.47 -14.28 19.59
CA ARG A 11 6.70 -14.15 20.83
C ARG A 11 6.65 -12.69 21.35
N PRO A 12 5.73 -12.34 22.24
CA PRO A 12 5.71 -11.01 22.89
C PRO A 12 7.04 -10.69 23.59
N ASN A 13 7.40 -9.42 23.62
CA ASN A 13 8.57 -8.88 24.34
C ASN A 13 9.97 -9.31 23.83
N VAL A 14 10.10 -9.99 22.69
CA VAL A 14 11.41 -10.29 22.08
C VAL A 14 12.05 -9.07 21.41
N GLY A 15 11.33 -7.95 21.28
CA GLY A 15 11.83 -6.71 20.69
C GLY A 15 11.53 -6.54 19.21
N LYS A 16 10.46 -7.15 18.68
CA LYS A 16 10.02 -7.01 17.27
C LYS A 16 9.87 -5.56 16.83
N SER A 17 9.09 -4.78 17.59
CA SER A 17 8.84 -3.36 17.25
C SER A 17 10.09 -2.49 17.40
N THR A 18 11.00 -2.85 18.31
CA THR A 18 12.30 -2.17 18.43
C THR A 18 13.16 -2.45 17.20
N LEU A 19 13.22 -3.72 16.76
CA LEU A 19 13.91 -4.11 15.54
C LEU A 19 13.31 -3.43 14.32
N PHE A 20 11.99 -3.46 14.17
CA PHE A 20 11.26 -2.80 13.09
C PHE A 20 11.61 -1.31 12.99
N ASN A 21 11.51 -0.58 14.11
CA ASN A 21 11.85 0.84 14.14
C ASN A 21 13.33 1.10 13.81
N LYS A 22 14.23 0.20 14.24
CA LYS A 22 15.66 0.31 13.94
C LYS A 22 15.95 0.11 12.46
N LEU A 23 15.32 -0.87 11.83
CA LEU A 23 15.52 -1.18 10.41
C LEU A 23 14.97 -0.06 9.50
N ILE A 24 13.82 0.52 9.84
CA ILE A 24 13.26 1.68 9.11
C ILE A 24 14.07 2.95 9.39
N GLY A 25 14.54 3.15 10.61
CA GLY A 25 15.23 4.37 11.05
C GLY A 25 16.66 4.53 10.51
N GLN A 26 17.21 3.58 9.78
CA GLN A 26 18.55 3.71 9.20
C GLN A 26 18.63 4.73 8.04
N ARG A 27 17.48 5.19 7.49
CA ARG A 27 17.38 6.39 6.63
C ARG A 27 16.02 7.07 6.78
N LEU A 28 15.84 7.82 7.85
CA LEU A 28 14.86 8.91 7.88
C LEU A 28 15.53 10.16 7.32
N SER A 29 15.59 10.28 5.99
CA SER A 29 15.67 11.58 5.35
C SER A 29 14.33 11.83 4.67
N ILE A 30 13.57 12.74 5.28
CA ILE A 30 12.41 13.43 4.72
C ILE A 30 11.15 12.56 4.54
N VAL A 31 10.41 12.33 5.61
CA VAL A 31 8.96 12.22 5.54
C VAL A 31 8.39 13.22 6.55
N ASP A 32 7.56 14.15 6.03
CA ASP A 32 6.86 15.21 6.74
C ASP A 32 6.25 14.73 8.06
N ASP A 33 6.55 15.48 9.14
CA ASP A 33 5.76 15.54 10.37
C ASP A 33 4.42 16.20 10.05
N THR A 34 3.47 15.46 9.52
CA THR A 34 2.07 15.90 9.52
C THR A 34 1.45 15.57 10.88
N PRO A 35 1.01 16.57 11.67
CA PRO A 35 0.34 16.33 12.94
C PRO A 35 -1.02 15.65 12.69
N GLY A 36 -1.19 14.42 13.20
CA GLY A 36 -2.47 13.70 13.13
C GLY A 36 -2.40 12.22 12.77
N VAL A 37 -1.24 11.69 12.38
CA VAL A 37 -1.07 10.25 12.12
C VAL A 37 -0.70 9.54 13.41
N THR A 38 -1.61 8.73 13.93
CA THR A 38 -1.44 7.88 15.11
C THR A 38 -0.17 7.02 15.00
N ARG A 39 0.58 6.93 16.09
CA ARG A 39 1.89 6.29 16.27
C ARG A 39 1.95 4.75 16.09
N ASP A 40 0.95 4.13 15.52
CA ASP A 40 0.93 2.68 15.28
C ASP A 40 1.46 2.35 13.87
N ARG A 41 2.78 2.49 13.68
CA ARG A 41 3.43 2.05 12.45
C ARG A 41 3.55 0.53 12.47
N ILE A 42 2.64 -0.15 11.78
CA ILE A 42 2.64 -1.61 11.61
C ILE A 42 3.49 -2.03 10.39
N TYR A 43 3.77 -1.11 9.46
CA TYR A 43 4.58 -1.36 8.26
C TYR A 43 5.46 -0.17 7.92
N GLY A 44 6.55 -0.43 7.18
CA GLY A 44 7.48 0.59 6.72
C GLY A 44 8.25 0.13 5.48
N GLU A 45 9.06 1.02 4.94
CA GLU A 45 9.98 0.73 3.85
C GLU A 45 11.41 0.62 4.42
N VAL A 46 12.13 -0.41 4.02
CA VAL A 46 13.56 -0.58 4.29
C VAL A 46 14.32 -0.56 2.99
N GLU A 47 15.44 0.18 2.96
CA GLU A 47 16.36 0.25 1.82
C GLU A 47 17.72 -0.33 2.25
N TRP A 48 18.21 -1.31 1.48
CA TRP A 48 19.51 -1.93 1.70
C TRP A 48 20.25 -2.13 0.37
N LEU A 49 21.49 -1.67 0.30
CA LEU A 49 22.32 -1.74 -0.92
C LEU A 49 21.61 -1.24 -2.19
N GLY A 50 20.82 -0.18 -2.08
CA GLY A 50 20.05 0.39 -3.19
C GLY A 50 18.76 -0.34 -3.57
N LYS A 51 18.47 -1.48 -2.94
CA LYS A 51 17.24 -2.25 -3.11
C LYS A 51 16.23 -1.87 -2.03
N LYS A 52 14.92 -1.90 -2.37
CA LYS A 52 13.84 -1.50 -1.46
C LYS A 52 12.87 -2.64 -1.22
N ALA A 53 12.50 -2.84 0.04
CA ALA A 53 11.50 -3.82 0.45
C ALA A 53 10.52 -3.21 1.46
N PHE A 54 9.29 -3.76 1.54
CA PHE A 54 8.37 -3.45 2.64
C PHE A 54 8.66 -4.34 3.82
N ILE A 55 8.53 -3.79 5.03
CA ILE A 55 8.68 -4.53 6.29
C ILE A 55 7.43 -4.37 7.15
N ILE A 56 6.97 -5.46 7.78
CA ILE A 56 5.76 -5.50 8.60
C ILE A 56 6.12 -5.97 10.00
N ASP A 57 5.72 -5.20 11.03
CA ASP A 57 5.71 -5.65 12.41
C ASP A 57 4.38 -6.34 12.74
N THR A 58 4.37 -7.67 12.78
CA THR A 58 3.16 -8.42 13.14
C THR A 58 2.79 -8.27 14.62
N GLY A 59 3.71 -7.84 15.49
CA GLY A 59 3.47 -7.61 16.92
C GLY A 59 2.62 -6.37 17.22
N GLY A 60 2.64 -5.35 16.34
CA GLY A 60 1.80 -4.14 16.45
C GLY A 60 0.31 -4.38 16.18
N ILE A 61 -0.07 -5.61 15.84
CA ILE A 61 -1.45 -6.00 15.41
C ILE A 61 -2.29 -6.53 16.58
N GLU A 62 -1.81 -6.49 17.81
CA GLU A 62 -2.46 -7.13 18.95
C GLU A 62 -3.85 -6.52 19.27
N PRO A 63 -4.94 -7.31 19.31
CA PRO A 63 -6.16 -6.91 19.96
C PRO A 63 -5.93 -6.88 21.49
N LYS A 64 -6.52 -5.91 22.16
CA LYS A 64 -6.52 -5.81 23.65
C LYS A 64 -7.49 -6.84 24.27
N SER A 65 -7.38 -8.11 23.93
CA SER A 65 -8.23 -9.17 24.49
C SER A 65 -7.37 -10.23 25.15
N ASP A 66 -7.88 -10.81 26.24
CA ASP A 66 -7.25 -11.86 27.05
C ASP A 66 -7.15 -13.23 26.31
N ASP A 67 -7.05 -13.21 25.00
CA ASP A 67 -6.84 -14.40 24.17
C ASP A 67 -5.48 -15.03 24.51
N ILE A 68 -5.48 -16.34 24.63
CA ILE A 68 -4.30 -17.16 24.92
C ILE A 68 -3.15 -16.77 23.98
N ILE A 69 -1.99 -16.40 24.54
CA ILE A 69 -0.77 -15.98 23.84
C ILE A 69 -0.47 -16.83 22.59
N LEU A 70 -0.68 -18.13 22.67
CA LEU A 70 -0.51 -19.06 21.56
C LEU A 70 -1.42 -18.80 20.37
N SER A 71 -2.67 -18.34 20.57
CA SER A 71 -3.59 -18.03 19.47
C SER A 71 -3.16 -16.77 18.74
N GLN A 72 -2.67 -15.76 19.46
CA GLN A 72 -2.13 -14.52 18.89
C GLN A 72 -0.89 -14.79 18.06
N MET A 73 0.01 -15.61 18.56
CA MET A 73 1.27 -15.97 17.87
C MET A 73 1.01 -16.76 16.59
N ARG A 74 0.05 -17.71 16.62
CA ARG A 74 -0.38 -18.44 15.41
C ARG A 74 -0.96 -17.51 14.36
N ARG A 75 -1.75 -16.51 14.75
CA ARG A 75 -2.30 -15.51 13.86
C ARG A 75 -1.21 -14.64 13.21
N GLN A 76 -0.23 -14.20 14.01
CA GLN A 76 0.91 -13.44 13.50
C GLN A 76 1.73 -14.25 12.49
N ALA A 77 2.03 -15.52 12.81
CA ALA A 77 2.73 -16.42 11.90
C ALA A 77 1.93 -16.67 10.62
N GLN A 78 0.62 -16.87 10.71
CA GLN A 78 -0.24 -17.05 9.54
C GLN A 78 -0.26 -15.82 8.65
N LEU A 79 -0.35 -14.62 9.23
CA LEU A 79 -0.28 -13.37 8.46
C LEU A 79 1.06 -13.25 7.71
N ALA A 80 2.17 -13.53 8.39
CA ALA A 80 3.50 -13.50 7.79
C ALA A 80 3.60 -14.51 6.63
N ILE A 81 3.10 -15.73 6.82
CA ILE A 81 3.03 -16.76 5.78
C ILE A 81 2.21 -16.29 4.58
N ASP A 82 1.07 -15.65 4.82
CA ASP A 82 0.16 -15.22 3.74
C ASP A 82 0.69 -14.00 2.96
N THR A 83 1.56 -13.19 3.54
CA THR A 83 1.89 -11.86 2.99
C THR A 83 3.35 -11.63 2.66
N ALA A 84 4.28 -12.28 3.34
CA ALA A 84 5.71 -12.00 3.20
C ALA A 84 6.39 -12.85 2.12
N ASN A 85 7.42 -12.29 1.50
CA ASN A 85 8.36 -13.03 0.67
C ASN A 85 9.46 -13.71 1.53
N VAL A 86 9.88 -13.01 2.61
CA VAL A 86 10.85 -13.53 3.60
C VAL A 86 10.30 -13.25 5.00
N ILE A 87 10.51 -14.17 5.93
CA ILE A 87 10.05 -14.05 7.32
C ILE A 87 11.26 -13.97 8.24
N ILE A 88 11.32 -12.94 9.10
CA ILE A 88 12.28 -12.84 10.19
C ILE A 88 11.63 -13.40 11.45
N LEU A 89 12.10 -14.55 11.94
CA LEU A 89 11.72 -15.05 13.26
C LEU A 89 12.63 -14.43 14.32
N VAL A 90 12.07 -13.58 15.18
CA VAL A 90 12.79 -12.91 16.26
C VAL A 90 12.63 -13.68 17.56
N THR A 91 13.74 -14.05 18.17
CA THR A 91 13.85 -14.69 19.49
C THR A 91 14.62 -13.80 20.47
N ASP A 92 14.66 -14.17 21.73
CA ASP A 92 15.30 -13.39 22.81
C ASP A 92 16.54 -14.11 23.32
N GLY A 93 17.72 -13.59 23.02
CA GLY A 93 18.99 -14.16 23.42
C GLY A 93 19.25 -14.12 24.93
N LYS A 94 18.59 -13.20 25.69
CA LYS A 94 18.73 -13.14 27.16
C LYS A 94 17.91 -14.22 27.88
N THR A 95 16.71 -14.51 27.32
CA THR A 95 15.82 -15.51 27.91
C THR A 95 16.21 -16.94 27.48
N GLY A 96 16.95 -17.06 26.37
CA GLY A 96 17.20 -18.33 25.71
C GLY A 96 15.99 -18.86 24.91
N MET A 97 16.16 -20.06 24.33
CA MET A 97 15.15 -20.73 23.55
C MET A 97 13.99 -21.24 24.45
N VAL A 98 12.77 -21.04 24.05
CA VAL A 98 11.57 -21.52 24.76
C VAL A 98 10.67 -22.36 23.86
N ALA A 99 9.81 -23.21 24.45
CA ALA A 99 8.93 -24.10 23.69
C ALA A 99 8.05 -23.38 22.65
N THR A 100 7.60 -22.18 22.97
CA THR A 100 6.81 -21.35 22.03
C THR A 100 7.59 -20.90 20.82
N ASP A 101 8.90 -20.70 20.90
CA ASP A 101 9.74 -20.38 19.73
C ASP A 101 9.80 -21.61 18.79
N MET A 102 9.84 -22.82 19.34
CA MET A 102 9.81 -24.07 18.58
C MET A 102 8.46 -24.25 17.87
N ASP A 103 7.34 -23.98 18.53
CA ASP A 103 6.00 -24.08 17.92
C ASP A 103 5.85 -23.15 16.71
N ILE A 104 6.34 -21.91 16.82
CA ILE A 104 6.33 -20.93 15.73
C ILE A 104 7.24 -21.41 14.60
N ALA A 105 8.47 -21.82 14.91
CA ALA A 105 9.43 -22.30 13.92
C ALA A 105 8.85 -23.45 13.10
N GLN A 106 8.21 -24.45 13.75
CA GLN A 106 7.55 -25.57 13.09
C GLN A 106 6.40 -25.12 12.18
N MET A 107 5.63 -24.12 12.60
CA MET A 107 4.55 -23.57 11.79
C MET A 107 5.09 -22.83 10.55
N LEU A 108 6.14 -22.04 10.71
CA LEU A 108 6.77 -21.31 9.62
C LEU A 108 7.45 -22.24 8.62
N MET A 109 8.14 -23.30 9.07
CA MET A 109 8.78 -24.28 8.20
C MET A 109 7.78 -24.98 7.24
N LYS A 110 6.54 -25.17 7.66
CA LYS A 110 5.51 -25.76 6.80
C LYS A 110 5.07 -24.85 5.63
N SER A 111 5.45 -23.59 5.66
CA SER A 111 5.07 -22.61 4.62
C SER A 111 5.96 -22.65 3.37
N ASN A 112 7.12 -23.31 3.44
CA ASN A 112 8.16 -23.31 2.42
C ASN A 112 8.71 -21.91 2.06
N LYS A 113 8.46 -20.89 2.88
CA LYS A 113 9.04 -19.55 2.70
C LYS A 113 10.43 -19.46 3.33
N PRO A 114 11.34 -18.63 2.78
CA PRO A 114 12.59 -18.33 3.43
C PRO A 114 12.37 -17.73 4.81
N ILE A 115 13.07 -18.28 5.82
CA ILE A 115 12.98 -17.83 7.21
C ILE A 115 14.38 -17.48 7.66
N VAL A 116 14.56 -16.27 8.19
CA VAL A 116 15.81 -15.80 8.75
C VAL A 116 15.66 -15.74 10.28
N LEU A 117 16.50 -16.46 11.00
CA LEU A 117 16.46 -16.53 12.46
C LEU A 117 17.28 -15.38 13.07
N CYS A 118 16.58 -14.46 13.73
CA CYS A 118 17.18 -13.32 14.44
C CYS A 118 17.14 -13.54 15.95
N VAL A 119 18.28 -13.68 16.58
CA VAL A 119 18.41 -13.73 18.04
C VAL A 119 18.70 -12.32 18.54
N ASN A 120 17.68 -11.68 19.08
CA ASN A 120 17.73 -10.29 19.53
C ASN A 120 18.15 -10.16 21.01
N LYS A 121 18.43 -8.94 21.43
CA LYS A 121 18.92 -8.57 22.77
C LYS A 121 20.31 -9.10 23.11
N CYS A 122 21.10 -9.40 22.09
CA CYS A 122 22.52 -9.73 22.25
C CYS A 122 23.33 -8.44 22.33
N ASP A 123 23.33 -7.80 23.52
CA ASP A 123 23.93 -6.47 23.70
C ASP A 123 25.47 -6.53 23.90
N GLY A 124 26.04 -7.71 24.09
CA GLY A 124 27.48 -7.93 24.19
C GLY A 124 28.18 -7.82 22.84
N ILE A 125 29.34 -7.17 22.80
CA ILE A 125 30.24 -7.15 21.64
C ILE A 125 31.21 -8.30 21.80
N GLY A 126 31.19 -9.30 20.91
CA GLY A 126 32.10 -10.42 20.93
C GLY A 126 31.45 -11.75 20.52
N GLU A 127 32.12 -12.85 20.86
CA GLU A 127 31.61 -14.18 20.55
C GLU A 127 30.27 -14.45 21.24
N PRO A 128 29.37 -15.17 20.57
CA PRO A 128 28.08 -15.57 21.16
C PRO A 128 28.23 -16.36 22.43
N THR A 129 27.30 -16.20 23.38
CA THR A 129 27.28 -17.03 24.60
C THR A 129 26.93 -18.48 24.26
N PRO A 130 27.28 -19.48 25.12
CA PRO A 130 26.91 -20.88 24.86
C PRO A 130 25.40 -21.08 24.61
N GLU A 131 24.55 -20.33 25.27
CA GLU A 131 23.08 -20.37 25.14
C GLU A 131 22.61 -19.94 23.75
N PHE A 132 23.38 -19.12 23.06
CA PHE A 132 23.08 -18.72 21.69
C PHE A 132 23.06 -19.91 20.73
N TYR A 133 23.91 -20.88 20.94
CA TYR A 133 24.01 -22.08 20.09
C TYR A 133 22.80 -23.01 20.24
N GLU A 134 21.98 -22.86 21.28
CA GLU A 134 20.74 -23.62 21.43
C GLU A 134 19.72 -23.27 20.34
N PHE A 135 19.79 -22.07 19.78
CA PHE A 135 18.87 -21.65 18.72
C PHE A 135 19.01 -22.41 17.39
N TYR A 136 20.14 -23.12 17.18
CA TYR A 136 20.29 -24.06 16.07
C TYR A 136 19.27 -25.21 16.12
N ASN A 137 18.78 -25.57 17.32
CA ASN A 137 17.76 -26.59 17.49
C ASN A 137 16.42 -26.25 16.90
N LEU A 138 16.19 -24.96 16.50
CA LEU A 138 15.00 -24.54 15.75
C LEU A 138 15.01 -25.04 14.29
N GLY A 139 16.16 -25.47 13.76
CA GLY A 139 16.28 -26.04 12.42
C GLY A 139 16.06 -25.01 11.27
N LEU A 140 16.27 -23.72 11.54
CA LEU A 140 16.03 -22.62 10.60
C LEU A 140 17.32 -22.07 9.94
N GLY A 141 18.42 -22.79 10.01
CA GLY A 141 19.73 -22.33 9.54
C GLY A 141 20.50 -21.58 10.63
N ASP A 142 21.46 -20.74 10.20
CA ASP A 142 22.36 -20.04 11.11
C ASP A 142 21.64 -18.88 11.82
N PRO A 143 21.60 -18.86 13.16
CA PRO A 143 21.01 -17.76 13.90
C PRO A 143 21.88 -16.50 13.80
N ILE A 144 21.27 -15.35 13.56
CA ILE A 144 21.95 -14.06 13.44
C ILE A 144 21.82 -13.30 14.76
N GLN A 145 22.98 -12.98 15.36
CA GLN A 145 23.05 -12.22 16.61
C GLN A 145 22.73 -10.75 16.37
N VAL A 146 21.72 -10.19 17.03
CA VAL A 146 21.28 -8.81 16.86
C VAL A 146 21.06 -8.11 18.21
N SER A 147 21.43 -6.84 18.28
CA SER A 147 20.94 -5.92 19.31
C SER A 147 20.14 -4.81 18.67
N SER A 148 18.82 -4.92 18.70
CA SER A 148 17.92 -3.90 18.12
C SER A 148 18.08 -2.52 18.76
N VAL A 149 18.46 -2.46 20.04
CA VAL A 149 18.67 -1.20 20.78
C VAL A 149 19.94 -0.51 20.28
N HIS A 150 21.03 -1.24 20.17
CA HIS A 150 22.34 -0.70 19.78
C HIS A 150 22.56 -0.72 18.25
N GLY A 151 21.83 -1.54 17.51
CA GLY A 151 21.97 -1.70 16.07
C GLY A 151 23.06 -2.65 15.64
N HIS A 152 23.65 -3.42 16.57
CA HIS A 152 24.64 -4.43 16.23
C HIS A 152 23.99 -5.61 15.50
N GLY A 153 24.66 -6.16 14.48
CA GLY A 153 24.19 -7.30 13.69
C GLY A 153 23.01 -7.01 12.75
N THR A 154 22.51 -5.76 12.71
CA THR A 154 21.39 -5.41 11.79
C THR A 154 21.81 -5.42 10.33
N GLY A 155 23.09 -5.15 10.02
CA GLY A 155 23.62 -5.26 8.66
C GLY A 155 23.64 -6.71 8.19
N ASP A 156 24.22 -7.61 8.98
CA ASP A 156 24.27 -9.05 8.67
C ASP A 156 22.86 -9.64 8.51
N LEU A 157 21.91 -9.18 9.34
CA LEU A 157 20.51 -9.56 9.22
C LEU A 157 19.92 -9.10 7.88
N LEU A 158 20.16 -7.85 7.48
CA LEU A 158 19.66 -7.32 6.21
C LEU A 158 20.33 -7.98 5.02
N ASP A 159 21.62 -8.24 5.05
CA ASP A 159 22.33 -8.96 4.00
C ASP A 159 21.66 -10.32 3.75
N ASN A 160 21.45 -11.11 4.81
CA ASN A 160 20.82 -12.42 4.70
C ASN A 160 19.37 -12.34 4.23
N VAL A 161 18.58 -11.39 4.74
CA VAL A 161 17.18 -11.20 4.33
C VAL A 161 17.10 -10.80 2.84
N PHE A 162 17.94 -9.87 2.39
CA PHE A 162 17.91 -9.37 1.01
C PHE A 162 18.47 -10.38 0.00
N GLU A 163 19.31 -11.32 0.42
CA GLU A 163 19.76 -12.45 -0.39
C GLU A 163 18.62 -13.38 -0.78
N HIS A 164 17.60 -13.52 0.07
CA HIS A 164 16.41 -14.33 -0.18
C HIS A 164 15.28 -13.58 -0.89
N LEU A 165 15.47 -12.29 -1.23
CA LEU A 165 14.47 -11.50 -1.94
C LEU A 165 14.79 -11.44 -3.43
N ASP A 166 13.82 -11.84 -4.25
CA ASP A 166 13.90 -11.69 -5.71
C ASP A 166 13.57 -10.24 -6.11
N PHE A 167 14.55 -9.56 -6.67
CA PHE A 167 14.42 -8.25 -7.29
C PHE A 167 14.50 -8.40 -8.82
N THR A 168 13.54 -9.11 -9.41
CA THR A 168 13.46 -9.21 -10.87
C THR A 168 13.18 -7.83 -11.43
N GLU A 169 14.09 -7.30 -12.23
CA GLU A 169 13.82 -6.19 -13.13
C GLU A 169 12.75 -6.68 -14.12
N ASP A 170 11.63 -5.97 -14.22
CA ASP A 170 10.66 -6.21 -15.27
C ASP A 170 11.42 -6.14 -16.60
N SER A 171 11.51 -7.27 -17.31
CA SER A 171 12.11 -7.31 -18.64
C SER A 171 11.30 -6.38 -19.54
N GLU A 172 11.96 -5.43 -20.19
CA GLU A 172 11.37 -4.36 -21.01
C GLU A 172 10.50 -4.84 -22.20
N ASP A 173 10.33 -6.16 -22.37
CA ASP A 173 9.75 -6.76 -23.60
C ASP A 173 8.31 -7.30 -23.42
N ASP A 174 7.71 -7.24 -22.24
CA ASP A 174 6.39 -7.85 -21.97
C ASP A 174 5.29 -6.80 -21.76
N GLY A 175 5.13 -5.81 -22.62
CA GLY A 175 4.01 -4.86 -22.60
C GLY A 175 3.67 -4.26 -21.23
N ILE A 176 3.11 -3.06 -21.15
CA ILE A 176 2.77 -2.40 -19.89
C ILE A 176 1.73 -3.23 -19.13
N VAL A 177 2.12 -3.83 -17.99
CA VAL A 177 1.21 -4.52 -17.06
C VAL A 177 0.72 -3.50 -16.03
N ILE A 178 -0.60 -3.36 -15.89
CA ILE A 178 -1.22 -2.48 -14.90
C ILE A 178 -1.53 -3.29 -13.64
N ASN A 179 -0.92 -2.92 -12.50
CA ASN A 179 -1.23 -3.53 -11.21
C ASN A 179 -2.49 -2.94 -10.61
N VAL A 180 -3.48 -3.78 -10.30
CA VAL A 180 -4.81 -3.37 -9.83
C VAL A 180 -5.10 -3.97 -8.46
N ALA A 181 -5.38 -3.12 -7.47
CA ALA A 181 -5.91 -3.55 -6.19
C ALA A 181 -7.43 -3.41 -6.14
N VAL A 182 -8.14 -4.46 -5.75
CA VAL A 182 -9.59 -4.42 -5.49
C VAL A 182 -9.81 -4.35 -3.99
N ILE A 183 -10.18 -3.18 -3.48
CA ILE A 183 -10.35 -2.89 -2.06
C ILE A 183 -11.80 -2.53 -1.71
N GLY A 184 -12.17 -2.62 -0.46
CA GLY A 184 -13.51 -2.32 0.02
C GLY A 184 -13.88 -3.19 1.21
N LYS A 185 -15.02 -2.88 1.85
CA LYS A 185 -15.53 -3.63 3.01
C LYS A 185 -15.77 -5.11 2.70
N PRO A 186 -15.87 -5.99 3.72
CA PRO A 186 -16.35 -7.36 3.55
C PRO A 186 -17.69 -7.38 2.82
N ASN A 187 -17.91 -8.41 2.00
CA ASN A 187 -19.15 -8.62 1.23
C ASN A 187 -19.53 -7.54 0.19
N ALA A 188 -18.65 -6.57 -0.12
CA ALA A 188 -18.85 -5.63 -1.22
C ALA A 188 -18.78 -6.28 -2.62
N GLY A 189 -18.41 -7.59 -2.69
CA GLY A 189 -18.38 -8.34 -3.94
C GLY A 189 -17.02 -8.40 -4.63
N LYS A 190 -15.93 -8.14 -3.91
CA LYS A 190 -14.55 -8.19 -4.44
C LYS A 190 -14.22 -9.54 -5.08
N SER A 191 -14.41 -10.63 -4.33
CA SER A 191 -14.18 -12.00 -4.81
C SER A 191 -15.09 -12.35 -5.99
N SER A 192 -16.34 -11.88 -5.97
CA SER A 192 -17.28 -12.09 -7.08
C SER A 192 -16.82 -11.40 -8.35
N LEU A 193 -16.25 -10.17 -8.24
CA LEU A 193 -15.70 -9.43 -9.36
C LEU A 193 -14.51 -10.19 -9.97
N ILE A 194 -13.55 -10.60 -9.14
CA ILE A 194 -12.38 -11.36 -9.61
C ILE A 194 -12.80 -12.67 -10.28
N ASN A 195 -13.68 -13.45 -9.64
CA ASN A 195 -14.19 -14.70 -10.22
C ASN A 195 -14.91 -14.46 -11.55
N LYS A 196 -15.70 -13.38 -11.66
CA LYS A 196 -16.39 -13.06 -12.91
C LYS A 196 -15.41 -12.73 -14.02
N ILE A 197 -14.39 -11.91 -13.73
CA ILE A 197 -13.35 -11.53 -14.70
C ILE A 197 -12.52 -12.75 -15.14
N THR A 198 -12.12 -13.63 -14.20
CA THR A 198 -11.31 -14.82 -14.50
C THR A 198 -12.07 -15.91 -15.24
N ASN A 199 -13.39 -15.95 -15.14
CA ASN A 199 -14.25 -16.95 -15.80
C ASN A 199 -14.80 -16.47 -17.17
N GLU A 200 -14.46 -15.28 -17.64
CA GLU A 200 -14.86 -14.84 -18.97
C GLU A 200 -13.99 -15.50 -20.05
N GLU A 201 -14.62 -16.08 -21.09
CA GLU A 201 -13.98 -16.80 -22.19
C GLU A 201 -12.96 -15.95 -23.00
N ARG A 202 -12.93 -14.63 -22.76
CA ARG A 202 -12.06 -13.66 -23.45
C ARG A 202 -10.84 -13.26 -22.62
N CYS A 203 -10.65 -13.83 -21.44
CA CYS A 203 -9.53 -13.53 -20.55
C CYS A 203 -8.57 -14.72 -20.54
N ILE A 204 -7.32 -14.49 -20.90
CA ILE A 204 -6.24 -15.46 -20.71
C ILE A 204 -5.75 -15.27 -19.27
N VAL A 205 -5.99 -16.26 -18.42
CA VAL A 205 -5.40 -16.32 -17.08
C VAL A 205 -4.09 -17.09 -17.23
N SER A 206 -2.96 -16.42 -17.10
CA SER A 206 -1.67 -17.12 -17.08
C SER A 206 -1.25 -17.35 -15.62
N ASP A 207 -1.23 -18.61 -15.22
CA ASP A 207 -0.43 -19.04 -14.08
C ASP A 207 1.02 -19.04 -14.56
N ILE A 208 1.77 -17.98 -14.33
CA ILE A 208 3.21 -17.95 -14.64
C ILE A 208 3.88 -18.94 -13.70
N ALA A 209 4.10 -20.15 -14.21
CA ALA A 209 4.94 -21.17 -13.57
C ALA A 209 6.40 -20.69 -13.64
N GLY A 210 6.90 -20.09 -12.58
CA GLY A 210 8.30 -19.64 -12.52
C GLY A 210 8.65 -18.79 -11.32
N THR A 211 7.67 -18.13 -10.70
CA THR A 211 7.87 -17.42 -9.44
C THR A 211 7.18 -18.20 -8.33
N THR A 212 7.97 -18.82 -7.47
CA THR A 212 7.63 -19.52 -6.23
C THR A 212 6.14 -19.61 -5.87
N ARG A 213 5.65 -20.82 -5.66
CA ARG A 213 4.35 -21.44 -5.38
C ARG A 213 3.31 -20.72 -4.50
N ASP A 214 3.34 -19.39 -4.38
CA ASP A 214 2.36 -18.57 -3.63
C ASP A 214 1.88 -17.40 -4.48
N THR A 215 1.21 -17.65 -5.61
CA THR A 215 0.58 -16.61 -6.42
C THR A 215 -0.62 -16.04 -5.69
N ILE A 216 -0.36 -15.00 -4.89
CA ILE A 216 -1.37 -14.15 -4.26
C ILE A 216 -2.07 -13.28 -5.33
N ASP A 217 -1.45 -13.13 -6.47
CA ASP A 217 -1.84 -12.25 -7.57
C ASP A 217 -2.44 -13.03 -8.76
N THR A 218 -3.31 -12.39 -9.54
CA THR A 218 -3.92 -13.01 -10.73
C THR A 218 -3.63 -12.16 -11.97
N MET A 219 -2.88 -12.72 -12.89
CA MET A 219 -2.63 -12.10 -14.20
C MET A 219 -3.81 -12.33 -15.13
N ILE A 220 -4.26 -11.28 -15.77
CA ILE A 220 -5.39 -11.27 -16.71
C ILE A 220 -4.98 -10.50 -17.97
N GLU A 221 -5.13 -11.10 -19.12
CA GLU A 221 -4.95 -10.44 -20.41
C GLU A 221 -6.28 -10.41 -21.16
N ASN A 222 -6.67 -9.23 -21.63
CA ASN A 222 -7.87 -9.05 -22.41
C ASN A 222 -7.69 -7.96 -23.49
N LYS A 223 -8.74 -7.61 -24.23
CA LYS A 223 -8.72 -6.59 -25.29
C LYS A 223 -8.25 -5.19 -24.83
N TYR A 224 -8.22 -4.91 -23.53
CA TYR A 224 -7.79 -3.62 -22.95
C TYR A 224 -6.33 -3.62 -22.52
N GLY A 225 -5.69 -4.77 -22.42
CA GLY A 225 -4.28 -4.93 -22.04
C GLY A 225 -4.04 -6.04 -21.03
N LYS A 226 -2.88 -5.95 -20.37
CA LYS A 226 -2.43 -6.89 -19.35
C LYS A 226 -2.59 -6.27 -17.96
N PHE A 227 -3.20 -7.03 -17.06
CA PHE A 227 -3.52 -6.58 -15.70
C PHE A 227 -3.04 -7.60 -14.69
N ASN A 228 -2.46 -7.12 -13.61
CA ASN A 228 -2.11 -7.94 -12.44
C ASN A 228 -3.02 -7.54 -11.27
N PHE A 229 -3.98 -8.37 -10.93
CA PHE A 229 -4.85 -8.15 -9.78
C PHE A 229 -4.17 -8.66 -8.51
N THR A 230 -3.80 -7.73 -7.61
CA THR A 230 -3.02 -8.00 -6.40
C THR A 230 -3.89 -8.57 -5.28
N ASP A 231 -3.32 -9.45 -4.43
CA ASP A 231 -3.94 -10.09 -3.24
C ASP A 231 -5.24 -10.86 -3.53
N THR A 232 -5.36 -11.50 -4.68
CA THR A 232 -6.56 -12.27 -5.04
C THR A 232 -6.73 -13.54 -4.21
N ALA A 233 -5.64 -14.15 -3.71
CA ALA A 233 -5.71 -15.33 -2.84
C ALA A 233 -6.37 -15.01 -1.49
N GLY A 234 -6.10 -13.84 -0.91
CA GLY A 234 -6.81 -13.33 0.25
C GLY A 234 -8.31 -13.17 0.00
N LEU A 235 -8.69 -12.73 -1.19
CA LEU A 235 -10.09 -12.61 -1.61
C LEU A 235 -10.78 -13.97 -1.84
N ARG A 236 -10.04 -14.98 -2.35
CA ARG A 236 -10.58 -16.34 -2.59
C ARG A 236 -10.75 -17.17 -1.31
N ARG A 237 -9.88 -16.96 -0.30
CA ARG A 237 -9.92 -17.71 0.98
C ARG A 237 -10.96 -17.17 1.97
N GLN A 238 -11.52 -15.98 1.79
CA GLN A 238 -12.50 -15.36 2.70
C GLN A 238 -13.79 -16.19 2.94
N ASN A 239 -14.03 -17.23 2.15
CA ASN A 239 -15.24 -18.06 2.31
C ASN A 239 -15.22 -19.01 3.52
N LYS A 240 -14.19 -19.04 4.38
CA LYS A 240 -14.16 -20.08 5.42
C LYS A 240 -13.82 -19.71 6.87
N ILE A 241 -13.14 -18.64 7.28
CA ILE A 241 -12.72 -18.58 8.71
C ILE A 241 -12.58 -17.18 9.36
N TYR A 242 -12.66 -16.03 8.70
CA TYR A 242 -12.20 -14.77 9.32
C TYR A 242 -13.24 -13.64 9.33
N ASP A 243 -14.24 -13.74 10.21
CA ASP A 243 -15.20 -12.65 10.47
C ASP A 243 -14.70 -11.60 11.51
N ASP A 244 -13.59 -11.84 12.23
CA ASP A 244 -13.35 -11.12 13.48
C ASP A 244 -12.14 -10.14 13.52
N ILE A 245 -11.43 -9.84 12.42
CA ILE A 245 -10.27 -8.97 12.56
C ILE A 245 -10.25 -7.83 11.52
N GLU A 246 -10.95 -6.76 11.84
CA GLU A 246 -10.98 -5.50 11.09
C GLU A 246 -9.57 -4.94 10.80
N LYS A 247 -8.63 -5.04 11.74
CA LYS A 247 -7.22 -4.64 11.59
C LYS A 247 -6.46 -5.43 10.53
N TYR A 248 -6.70 -6.74 10.39
CA TYR A 248 -6.05 -7.57 9.36
C TYR A 248 -6.54 -7.21 7.95
N SER A 249 -7.83 -6.89 7.82
CA SER A 249 -8.40 -6.42 6.56
C SER A 249 -7.75 -5.11 6.09
N ILE A 250 -7.49 -4.19 7.03
CA ILE A 250 -6.84 -2.90 6.75
C ILE A 250 -5.39 -3.08 6.32
N ILE A 251 -4.63 -3.99 6.95
CA ILE A 251 -3.22 -4.24 6.59
C ILE A 251 -3.12 -4.84 5.19
N ARG A 252 -3.94 -5.85 4.90
CA ARG A 252 -3.98 -6.43 3.54
C ARG A 252 -4.38 -5.39 2.50
N ALA A 253 -5.39 -4.56 2.80
CA ALA A 253 -5.75 -3.47 1.91
C ALA A 253 -4.60 -2.50 1.66
N LYS A 254 -3.85 -2.12 2.71
CA LYS A 254 -2.67 -1.26 2.57
C LYS A 254 -1.59 -1.89 1.70
N MET A 255 -1.29 -3.18 1.90
CA MET A 255 -0.29 -3.89 1.09
C MET A 255 -0.71 -3.99 -0.38
N ALA A 256 -1.97 -4.34 -0.64
CA ALA A 256 -2.51 -4.37 -2.01
C ALA A 256 -2.44 -2.99 -2.66
N ILE A 257 -2.81 -1.92 -1.92
CA ILE A 257 -2.71 -0.53 -2.35
C ILE A 257 -1.26 -0.19 -2.74
N GLU A 258 -0.29 -0.45 -1.86
CA GLU A 258 1.11 -0.09 -2.12
C GLU A 258 1.67 -0.77 -3.38
N ARG A 259 1.28 -2.00 -3.66
CA ARG A 259 1.71 -2.78 -4.82
C ARG A 259 0.98 -2.44 -6.11
N SER A 260 -0.10 -1.65 -6.06
CA SER A 260 -0.93 -1.33 -7.22
C SER A 260 -0.58 0.00 -7.88
N ASP A 261 -0.93 0.13 -9.16
CA ASP A 261 -1.00 1.39 -9.91
C ASP A 261 -2.38 2.03 -9.76
N VAL A 262 -3.43 1.20 -9.77
CA VAL A 262 -4.83 1.61 -9.70
C VAL A 262 -5.57 0.87 -8.59
N CYS A 263 -6.32 1.57 -7.77
CA CYS A 263 -7.19 1.02 -6.74
C CYS A 263 -8.66 1.08 -7.16
N VAL A 264 -9.32 -0.06 -7.26
CA VAL A 264 -10.76 -0.17 -7.47
C VAL A 264 -11.44 -0.30 -6.10
N ILE A 265 -12.13 0.77 -5.68
CA ILE A 265 -12.82 0.84 -4.39
C ILE A 265 -14.23 0.33 -4.59
N MET A 266 -14.50 -0.87 -4.07
CA MET A 266 -15.80 -1.55 -4.20
C MET A 266 -16.77 -1.08 -3.13
N ILE A 267 -17.90 -0.54 -3.55
CA ILE A 267 -19.00 -0.05 -2.71
C ILE A 267 -20.24 -0.92 -2.97
N ASP A 268 -20.87 -1.39 -1.91
CA ASP A 268 -22.10 -2.16 -2.01
C ASP A 268 -23.30 -1.22 -2.17
N ALA A 269 -23.98 -1.33 -3.31
CA ALA A 269 -25.10 -0.45 -3.63
C ALA A 269 -26.31 -0.68 -2.69
N GLU A 270 -26.54 -1.92 -2.20
CA GLU A 270 -27.66 -2.23 -1.30
C GLU A 270 -27.42 -1.63 0.10
N ALA A 271 -26.19 -1.74 0.62
CA ALA A 271 -25.82 -1.18 1.91
C ALA A 271 -25.58 0.34 1.88
N GLY A 272 -25.34 0.91 0.70
CA GLY A 272 -24.95 2.30 0.51
C GLY A 272 -23.52 2.56 1.01
N VAL A 273 -23.13 3.84 1.00
CA VAL A 273 -21.83 4.29 1.48
C VAL A 273 -21.78 4.22 3.01
N THR A 274 -20.70 3.67 3.54
CA THR A 274 -20.45 3.55 4.99
C THR A 274 -19.13 4.24 5.36
N GLU A 275 -18.95 4.54 6.64
CA GLU A 275 -17.69 5.12 7.16
C GLU A 275 -16.47 4.22 6.86
N GLN A 276 -16.64 2.91 6.84
CA GLN A 276 -15.58 1.97 6.48
C GLN A 276 -15.15 2.11 5.02
N ASP A 277 -16.09 2.37 4.10
CA ASP A 277 -15.79 2.60 2.68
C ASP A 277 -14.95 3.88 2.50
N THR A 278 -15.29 4.97 3.22
CA THR A 278 -14.52 6.21 3.17
C THR A 278 -13.14 6.08 3.80
N LYS A 279 -12.99 5.32 4.89
CA LYS A 279 -11.67 5.02 5.51
C LYS A 279 -10.77 4.25 4.54
N VAL A 280 -11.27 3.20 3.90
CA VAL A 280 -10.50 2.39 2.95
C VAL A 280 -10.11 3.21 1.72
N ALA A 281 -11.03 4.05 1.21
CA ALA A 281 -10.74 4.97 0.12
C ALA A 281 -9.68 6.01 0.50
N GLY A 282 -9.73 6.52 1.74
CA GLY A 282 -8.72 7.43 2.29
C GLY A 282 -7.32 6.85 2.24
N LEU A 283 -7.15 5.57 2.58
CA LEU A 283 -5.83 4.89 2.48
C LEU A 283 -5.26 4.91 1.06
N ALA A 284 -6.09 4.67 0.04
CA ALA A 284 -5.63 4.69 -1.35
C ALA A 284 -5.28 6.12 -1.82
N HIS A 285 -6.07 7.11 -1.38
CA HIS A 285 -5.81 8.53 -1.64
C HIS A 285 -4.49 9.00 -1.01
N GLU A 286 -4.27 8.71 0.27
CA GLU A 286 -3.05 9.07 1.01
C GLU A 286 -1.80 8.40 0.41
N ALA A 287 -1.93 7.14 -0.03
CA ALA A 287 -0.87 6.43 -0.74
C ALA A 287 -0.57 7.04 -2.14
N GLY A 288 -1.39 7.95 -2.62
CA GLY A 288 -1.20 8.62 -3.92
C GLY A 288 -1.53 7.73 -5.12
N LYS A 289 -2.36 6.69 -4.94
CA LYS A 289 -2.72 5.78 -6.02
C LYS A 289 -3.86 6.31 -6.87
N ALA A 290 -3.89 5.91 -8.14
CA ALA A 290 -5.05 6.18 -8.97
C ALA A 290 -6.26 5.39 -8.44
N CYS A 291 -7.44 6.00 -8.40
CA CYS A 291 -8.61 5.46 -7.73
C CYS A 291 -9.86 5.49 -8.62
N ILE A 292 -10.67 4.43 -8.51
CA ILE A 292 -11.97 4.28 -9.17
C ILE A 292 -13.01 3.89 -8.12
N LEU A 293 -14.14 4.57 -8.05
CA LEU A 293 -15.27 4.21 -7.20
C LEU A 293 -16.19 3.26 -7.98
N ALA A 294 -16.21 1.98 -7.62
CA ALA A 294 -17.01 0.94 -8.27
C ALA A 294 -18.22 0.57 -7.38
N VAL A 295 -19.39 1.04 -7.74
CA VAL A 295 -20.66 0.71 -7.06
C VAL A 295 -21.14 -0.63 -7.61
N ASN A 296 -21.00 -1.67 -6.82
CA ASN A 296 -21.36 -3.04 -7.16
C ASN A 296 -22.76 -3.43 -6.68
N LYS A 297 -23.25 -4.57 -7.13
CA LYS A 297 -24.62 -5.08 -6.91
C LYS A 297 -25.69 -4.16 -7.50
N TRP A 298 -25.36 -3.46 -8.56
CA TRP A 298 -26.29 -2.54 -9.20
C TRP A 298 -27.51 -3.24 -9.80
N ASP A 299 -27.45 -4.55 -9.99
CA ASP A 299 -28.57 -5.41 -10.41
C ASP A 299 -29.64 -5.63 -9.33
N ALA A 300 -29.25 -5.53 -8.04
CA ALA A 300 -30.12 -5.82 -6.90
C ALA A 300 -30.98 -4.60 -6.46
N ILE A 301 -30.68 -3.40 -6.95
CA ILE A 301 -31.39 -2.19 -6.54
C ILE A 301 -32.61 -1.94 -7.43
N GLU A 302 -33.73 -1.57 -6.83
CA GLU A 302 -34.89 -1.00 -7.54
C GLU A 302 -34.50 0.37 -8.13
N LYS A 303 -34.72 0.53 -9.46
CA LYS A 303 -34.26 1.68 -10.21
C LYS A 303 -35.42 2.51 -10.67
N ASN A 304 -35.31 3.81 -10.43
CA ASN A 304 -36.10 4.84 -11.10
C ASN A 304 -35.17 5.76 -11.91
N ASP A 305 -35.70 6.69 -12.66
CA ASP A 305 -34.93 7.62 -13.53
C ASP A 305 -33.95 8.49 -12.74
N LYS A 306 -34.12 8.66 -11.43
CA LYS A 306 -33.29 9.50 -10.56
C LYS A 306 -32.31 8.74 -9.73
N THR A 307 -32.48 7.42 -9.52
CA THR A 307 -31.68 6.58 -8.60
C THR A 307 -30.19 6.73 -8.84
N MET A 308 -29.73 6.71 -10.09
CA MET A 308 -28.31 6.85 -10.41
C MET A 308 -27.77 8.24 -10.08
N GLN A 309 -28.57 9.30 -10.33
CA GLN A 309 -28.15 10.68 -10.05
C GLN A 309 -28.08 10.94 -8.55
N GLU A 310 -29.03 10.42 -7.78
CA GLU A 310 -29.06 10.52 -6.32
C GLU A 310 -27.87 9.80 -5.70
N PHE A 311 -27.57 8.59 -6.18
CA PHE A 311 -26.41 7.85 -5.72
C PHE A 311 -25.09 8.58 -6.05
N ARG A 312 -24.97 9.15 -7.26
CA ARG A 312 -23.81 9.97 -7.65
C ARG A 312 -23.64 11.17 -6.74
N LYS A 313 -24.71 11.92 -6.44
CA LYS A 313 -24.64 13.06 -5.50
C LYS A 313 -24.18 12.64 -4.11
N LYS A 314 -24.67 11.50 -3.62
CA LYS A 314 -24.21 10.95 -2.34
C LYS A 314 -22.72 10.63 -2.37
N LEU A 315 -22.24 9.96 -3.43
CA LEU A 315 -20.81 9.71 -3.62
C LEU A 315 -19.98 11.00 -3.69
N ASP A 316 -20.51 12.06 -4.36
CA ASP A 316 -19.83 13.35 -4.42
C ASP A 316 -19.68 14.01 -3.06
N THR A 317 -20.64 13.79 -2.16
CA THR A 317 -20.60 14.31 -0.79
C THR A 317 -19.67 13.47 0.09
N ASP A 318 -19.85 12.15 0.11
CA ASP A 318 -19.15 11.25 1.02
C ASP A 318 -17.66 11.10 0.64
N PHE A 319 -17.32 11.22 -0.65
CA PHE A 319 -15.95 11.16 -1.18
C PHE A 319 -15.48 12.50 -1.76
N ALA A 320 -15.86 13.62 -1.14
CA ALA A 320 -15.46 14.95 -1.59
C ALA A 320 -13.94 15.15 -1.68
N PHE A 321 -13.17 14.43 -0.85
CA PHE A 321 -11.70 14.46 -0.85
C PHE A 321 -11.07 13.76 -2.08
N MET A 322 -11.83 12.94 -2.79
CA MET A 322 -11.39 12.26 -4.01
C MET A 322 -12.37 12.47 -5.19
N SER A 323 -12.81 13.71 -5.36
CA SER A 323 -13.71 14.13 -6.45
C SER A 323 -13.16 13.82 -7.85
N TYR A 324 -11.85 13.60 -7.97
CA TYR A 324 -11.15 13.21 -9.20
C TYR A 324 -11.41 11.76 -9.62
N ALA A 325 -11.88 10.89 -8.71
CA ALA A 325 -12.07 9.47 -8.99
C ALA A 325 -13.33 9.23 -9.84
N PRO A 326 -13.21 8.56 -11.01
CA PRO A 326 -14.38 8.20 -11.81
C PRO A 326 -15.26 7.21 -11.06
N LYS A 327 -16.57 7.28 -11.36
CA LYS A 327 -17.60 6.47 -10.73
C LYS A 327 -18.22 5.52 -11.74
N VAL A 328 -18.19 4.23 -11.46
CA VAL A 328 -18.77 3.19 -12.29
C VAL A 328 -19.78 2.36 -11.49
N PHE A 329 -20.92 2.05 -12.08
CA PHE A 329 -21.97 1.24 -11.49
C PHE A 329 -21.97 -0.12 -12.18
N ILE A 330 -21.58 -1.17 -11.46
CA ILE A 330 -21.35 -2.50 -12.00
C ILE A 330 -22.23 -3.56 -11.32
N SER A 331 -22.32 -4.73 -11.95
CA SER A 331 -22.75 -5.95 -11.29
C SER A 331 -21.71 -7.04 -11.54
N ALA A 332 -20.99 -7.39 -10.48
CA ALA A 332 -20.05 -8.52 -10.53
C ALA A 332 -20.77 -9.86 -10.77
N LYS A 333 -22.05 -9.96 -10.40
CA LYS A 333 -22.88 -11.17 -10.61
C LYS A 333 -23.24 -11.35 -12.09
N THR A 334 -23.72 -10.30 -12.74
CA THR A 334 -24.22 -10.39 -14.13
C THR A 334 -23.15 -10.05 -15.16
N GLY A 335 -22.05 -9.41 -14.77
CA GLY A 335 -21.01 -8.89 -15.68
C GLY A 335 -21.31 -7.49 -16.22
N GLN A 336 -22.40 -6.86 -15.78
CA GLN A 336 -22.82 -5.57 -16.30
C GLN A 336 -21.76 -4.48 -16.07
N ARG A 337 -21.32 -3.82 -17.15
CA ARG A 337 -20.37 -2.70 -17.18
C ARG A 337 -18.96 -3.02 -16.65
N ILE A 338 -18.54 -4.28 -16.64
CA ILE A 338 -17.13 -4.65 -16.32
C ILE A 338 -16.20 -4.12 -17.41
N ASP A 339 -16.59 -4.13 -18.68
CA ASP A 339 -15.82 -3.49 -19.76
C ASP A 339 -15.52 -2.02 -19.45
N ARG A 340 -16.51 -1.28 -18.95
CA ARG A 340 -16.31 0.12 -18.56
C ARG A 340 -15.35 0.30 -17.39
N LEU A 341 -15.31 -0.66 -16.47
CA LEU A 341 -14.34 -0.66 -15.39
C LEU A 341 -12.91 -0.81 -15.94
N PHE A 342 -12.68 -1.70 -16.92
CA PHE A 342 -11.36 -1.85 -17.55
C PHE A 342 -10.93 -0.58 -18.29
N GLU A 343 -11.85 0.09 -19.02
CA GLU A 343 -11.58 1.38 -19.66
C GLU A 343 -11.09 2.42 -18.64
N PHE A 344 -11.74 2.51 -17.48
CA PHE A 344 -11.31 3.42 -16.42
C PHE A 344 -9.98 2.99 -15.80
N ILE A 345 -9.70 1.69 -15.63
CA ILE A 345 -8.41 1.22 -15.11
C ILE A 345 -7.28 1.69 -16.02
N VAL A 346 -7.41 1.48 -17.33
CA VAL A 346 -6.40 1.92 -18.31
C VAL A 346 -6.25 3.43 -18.29
N SER A 347 -7.34 4.17 -18.41
CA SER A 347 -7.32 5.63 -18.41
C SER A 347 -6.69 6.20 -17.14
N CYS A 348 -7.05 5.71 -15.94
CA CYS A 348 -6.48 6.18 -14.68
C CYS A 348 -4.99 5.87 -14.56
N ALA A 349 -4.54 4.70 -15.03
CA ALA A 349 -3.12 4.35 -15.06
C ALA A 349 -2.33 5.29 -15.98
N GLU A 350 -2.83 5.57 -17.17
CA GLU A 350 -2.24 6.51 -18.11
C GLU A 350 -2.17 7.92 -17.55
N GLN A 351 -3.28 8.42 -16.97
CA GLN A 351 -3.33 9.76 -16.36
C GLN A 351 -2.36 9.88 -15.18
N SER A 352 -2.20 8.84 -14.37
CA SER A 352 -1.26 8.85 -13.24
C SER A 352 0.21 8.88 -13.70
N ALA A 353 0.51 8.30 -14.85
CA ALA A 353 1.85 8.27 -15.44
C ALA A 353 2.15 9.49 -16.34
N ARG A 354 1.17 10.37 -16.55
CA ARG A 354 1.29 11.49 -17.49
C ARG A 354 2.35 12.50 -17.08
N ARG A 355 3.23 12.82 -18.02
CA ARG A 355 4.26 13.86 -17.87
C ARG A 355 3.83 15.12 -18.58
N ILE A 356 3.86 16.25 -17.86
CA ILE A 356 3.52 17.56 -18.37
C ILE A 356 4.81 18.38 -18.41
N THR A 357 5.07 19.06 -19.53
CA THR A 357 6.30 19.84 -19.67
C THR A 357 6.27 21.08 -18.78
N THR A 358 7.45 21.51 -18.32
CA THR A 358 7.60 22.70 -17.49
C THR A 358 7.08 23.96 -18.20
N GLY A 359 7.23 24.04 -19.52
CA GLY A 359 6.72 25.16 -20.32
C GLY A 359 5.20 25.29 -20.23
N MET A 360 4.45 24.18 -20.49
CA MET A 360 2.98 24.17 -20.41
C MET A 360 2.48 24.49 -18.99
N LEU A 361 3.16 23.99 -17.95
CA LEU A 361 2.81 24.28 -16.57
C LEU A 361 2.98 25.76 -16.23
N ASN A 362 4.06 26.40 -16.69
CA ASN A 362 4.31 27.82 -16.41
C ASN A 362 3.42 28.75 -17.24
N GLU A 363 3.03 28.36 -18.45
CA GLU A 363 2.00 29.06 -19.21
C GLU A 363 0.63 29.04 -18.47
N LEU A 364 0.22 27.84 -17.98
CA LEU A 364 -0.98 27.71 -17.16
C LEU A 364 -0.89 28.56 -15.87
N LEU A 365 0.27 28.54 -15.20
CA LEU A 365 0.51 29.33 -13.99
C LEU A 365 0.33 30.84 -14.26
N ALA A 366 0.89 31.35 -15.37
CA ALA A 366 0.74 32.75 -15.76
C ALA A 366 -0.72 33.12 -16.00
N GLN A 367 -1.48 32.27 -16.71
CA GLN A 367 -2.91 32.46 -16.93
C GLN A 367 -3.71 32.41 -15.61
N ALA A 368 -3.40 31.45 -14.74
CA ALA A 368 -4.08 31.27 -13.47
C ALA A 368 -3.84 32.46 -12.52
N THR A 369 -2.60 32.95 -12.41
CA THR A 369 -2.23 34.10 -11.55
C THR A 369 -2.78 35.42 -12.07
N THR A 370 -3.00 35.54 -13.38
CA THR A 370 -3.66 36.69 -13.99
C THR A 370 -5.16 36.68 -13.70
N ARG A 371 -5.80 35.52 -13.77
CA ARG A 371 -7.25 35.37 -13.52
C ARG A 371 -7.62 35.55 -12.05
N VAL A 372 -6.86 34.94 -11.15
CA VAL A 372 -7.03 35.05 -9.71
C VAL A 372 -5.69 35.42 -9.10
N GLN A 373 -5.61 36.66 -8.62
CA GLN A 373 -4.37 37.16 -8.05
C GLN A 373 -3.96 36.36 -6.81
N PRO A 374 -2.65 36.05 -6.64
CA PRO A 374 -2.14 35.41 -5.46
C PRO A 374 -2.46 36.17 -4.17
N PRO A 375 -2.72 35.46 -3.05
CA PRO A 375 -3.09 36.09 -1.79
C PRO A 375 -1.98 37.00 -1.24
N SER A 376 -2.38 37.95 -0.38
CA SER A 376 -1.49 38.82 0.34
C SER A 376 -1.85 38.85 1.83
N ASP A 377 -0.84 38.88 2.70
CA ASP A 377 -1.00 39.04 4.13
C ASP A 377 -0.04 40.13 4.64
N LYS A 378 -0.54 41.03 5.49
CA LYS A 378 0.23 42.14 6.11
C LYS A 378 1.10 42.92 5.13
N GLY A 379 0.57 43.20 3.94
CA GLY A 379 1.30 43.95 2.89
C GLY A 379 2.32 43.13 2.09
N LYS A 380 2.55 41.87 2.43
CA LYS A 380 3.38 40.96 1.65
C LYS A 380 2.50 40.12 0.72
N ARG A 381 2.81 40.15 -0.57
CA ARG A 381 2.07 39.39 -1.59
C ARG A 381 2.80 38.10 -1.92
N LEU A 382 2.04 37.00 -2.06
CA LEU A 382 2.57 35.75 -2.60
C LEU A 382 3.03 35.98 -4.05
N LYS A 383 4.26 35.62 -4.35
CA LYS A 383 4.81 35.58 -5.71
C LYS A 383 5.25 34.15 -6.01
N ILE A 384 4.63 33.53 -7.00
CA ILE A 384 5.00 32.21 -7.49
C ILE A 384 5.90 32.46 -8.71
N PHE A 385 7.13 31.93 -8.66
CA PHE A 385 8.12 32.15 -9.69
C PHE A 385 7.97 31.18 -10.85
N TYR A 386 7.79 29.89 -10.55
CA TYR A 386 7.57 28.84 -11.52
C TYR A 386 7.04 27.58 -10.87
N VAL A 387 6.58 26.64 -11.70
CA VAL A 387 6.11 25.32 -11.30
C VAL A 387 6.76 24.26 -12.19
N THR A 388 7.07 23.10 -11.60
CA THR A 388 7.60 21.94 -12.33
C THR A 388 6.94 20.66 -11.82
N GLN A 389 6.88 19.64 -12.67
CA GLN A 389 6.45 18.31 -12.26
C GLN A 389 7.66 17.50 -11.82
N ALA A 390 7.73 17.16 -10.53
CA ALA A 390 8.83 16.39 -9.94
C ALA A 390 8.73 14.90 -10.23
N SER A 391 7.50 14.34 -10.10
CA SER A 391 7.26 12.91 -10.30
C SER A 391 5.91 12.63 -10.95
N VAL A 392 5.74 11.38 -11.35
CA VAL A 392 4.49 10.74 -11.76
C VAL A 392 4.14 9.64 -10.77
N LYS A 393 2.89 9.13 -10.79
CA LYS A 393 2.42 8.03 -9.93
C LYS A 393 2.64 8.27 -8.42
N PRO A 394 2.10 9.33 -7.81
CA PRO A 394 1.17 10.32 -8.36
C PRO A 394 1.87 11.53 -9.01
N PRO A 395 1.17 12.26 -9.91
CA PRO A 395 1.63 13.55 -10.42
C PRO A 395 1.92 14.51 -9.27
N THR A 396 3.19 14.91 -9.13
CA THR A 396 3.65 15.77 -8.05
C THR A 396 4.23 17.06 -8.63
N PHE A 397 3.67 18.19 -8.23
CA PHE A 397 4.07 19.50 -8.72
C PHE A 397 4.74 20.31 -7.61
N ILE A 398 5.90 20.89 -7.92
CA ILE A 398 6.63 21.77 -7.00
C ILE A 398 6.43 23.21 -7.47
N PHE A 399 5.83 24.03 -6.60
CA PHE A 399 5.69 25.46 -6.79
C PHE A 399 6.79 26.21 -6.02
N PHE A 400 7.57 27.00 -6.73
CA PHE A 400 8.61 27.83 -6.13
C PHE A 400 8.08 29.24 -5.91
N CYS A 401 8.10 29.71 -4.67
CA CYS A 401 7.54 31.00 -4.27
C CYS A 401 8.50 31.81 -3.40
N ASN A 402 8.10 33.05 -3.08
CA ASN A 402 8.86 33.93 -2.20
C ASN A 402 8.62 33.62 -0.71
N ASN A 403 7.47 33.08 -0.34
CA ASN A 403 7.14 32.73 1.05
C ASN A 403 6.04 31.67 1.05
N ALA A 404 6.36 30.51 1.62
CA ALA A 404 5.46 29.36 1.68
C ALA A 404 4.24 29.61 2.61
N GLN A 405 4.40 30.41 3.65
CA GLN A 405 3.32 30.73 4.61
C GLN A 405 2.19 31.55 3.96
N LEU A 406 2.48 32.28 2.88
CA LEU A 406 1.47 33.01 2.11
C LEU A 406 0.66 32.10 1.16
N PHE A 407 1.10 30.87 0.97
CA PHE A 407 0.46 29.92 0.06
C PHE A 407 -0.75 29.28 0.74
N HIS A 408 -1.84 30.06 0.84
CA HIS A 408 -3.04 29.62 1.52
C HIS A 408 -3.69 28.40 0.85
N PHE A 409 -4.24 27.49 1.64
CA PHE A 409 -4.89 26.26 1.20
C PHE A 409 -5.93 26.47 0.08
N SER A 410 -6.74 27.53 0.16
CA SER A 410 -7.72 27.84 -0.88
C SER A 410 -7.10 28.16 -2.24
N TYR A 411 -5.93 28.83 -2.25
CA TYR A 411 -5.21 29.14 -3.47
C TYR A 411 -4.51 27.90 -4.05
N GLN A 412 -4.00 27.03 -3.18
CA GLN A 412 -3.46 25.73 -3.59
C GLN A 412 -4.54 24.91 -4.29
N ARG A 413 -5.73 24.83 -3.70
CA ARG A 413 -6.88 24.11 -4.30
C ARG A 413 -7.32 24.73 -5.62
N TYR A 414 -7.29 26.05 -5.74
CA TYR A 414 -7.55 26.72 -7.00
C TYR A 414 -6.57 26.31 -8.09
N LEU A 415 -5.26 26.31 -7.80
CA LEU A 415 -4.23 25.91 -8.76
C LEU A 415 -4.35 24.43 -9.13
N GLU A 416 -4.65 23.56 -8.17
CA GLU A 416 -4.92 22.14 -8.43
C GLU A 416 -6.08 21.98 -9.43
N ASN A 417 -7.18 22.66 -9.20
CA ASN A 417 -8.34 22.62 -10.10
C ASN A 417 -7.97 23.12 -11.51
N ARG A 418 -7.16 24.18 -11.61
CA ARG A 418 -6.69 24.68 -12.91
C ARG A 418 -5.81 23.66 -13.65
N ILE A 419 -4.94 22.94 -12.93
CA ILE A 419 -4.13 21.86 -13.50
C ILE A 419 -5.04 20.74 -14.02
N ARG A 420 -6.05 20.32 -13.24
CA ARG A 420 -7.01 19.30 -13.65
C ARG A 420 -7.83 19.70 -14.86
N GLU A 421 -8.33 20.95 -14.89
CA GLU A 421 -9.09 21.47 -16.03
C GLU A 421 -8.27 21.51 -17.32
N ALA A 422 -6.98 21.88 -17.23
CA ALA A 422 -6.12 22.02 -18.41
C ALA A 422 -5.56 20.67 -18.91
N PHE A 423 -5.22 19.75 -18.00
CA PHE A 423 -4.48 18.53 -18.33
C PHE A 423 -5.26 17.24 -18.07
N GLY A 424 -6.48 17.30 -17.54
CA GLY A 424 -7.26 16.13 -17.15
C GLY A 424 -6.82 15.60 -15.79
N LEU A 425 -5.97 14.56 -15.74
CA LEU A 425 -5.53 13.87 -14.51
C LEU A 425 -6.72 13.27 -13.74
N GLU A 426 -7.72 12.79 -14.47
CA GLU A 426 -8.86 12.05 -13.90
C GLU A 426 -8.36 10.73 -13.28
N GLY A 427 -8.96 10.34 -12.19
CA GLY A 427 -8.64 9.10 -11.50
C GLY A 427 -7.38 9.14 -10.67
N THR A 428 -6.57 10.19 -10.70
CA THR A 428 -5.31 10.27 -9.93
C THR A 428 -5.29 11.47 -8.98
N PRO A 429 -4.80 11.29 -7.73
CA PRO A 429 -4.55 12.42 -6.85
C PRO A 429 -3.37 13.26 -7.38
N ILE A 430 -3.39 14.55 -7.05
CA ILE A 430 -2.29 15.47 -7.33
C ILE A 430 -1.61 15.82 -6.01
N ARG A 431 -0.28 15.72 -5.96
CA ARG A 431 0.53 16.25 -4.86
C ARG A 431 1.09 17.61 -5.21
N ILE A 432 0.93 18.58 -4.32
CA ILE A 432 1.50 19.92 -4.46
C ILE A 432 2.51 20.12 -3.34
N ILE A 433 3.73 20.45 -3.71
CA ILE A 433 4.82 20.79 -2.80
C ILE A 433 5.15 22.27 -3.02
N ILE A 434 5.24 23.02 -1.93
CA ILE A 434 5.58 24.44 -1.96
C ILE A 434 7.01 24.59 -1.44
N ARG A 435 7.87 25.29 -2.20
CA ARG A 435 9.25 25.57 -1.80
C ARG A 435 9.56 27.06 -1.90
N GLU A 436 10.29 27.56 -0.95
CA GLU A 436 10.84 28.91 -1.02
C GLU A 436 12.08 28.92 -1.92
N ARG A 437 12.25 30.02 -2.69
CA ARG A 437 13.42 30.16 -3.57
C ARG A 437 14.65 30.48 -2.71
N GLY A 438 15.55 29.51 -2.55
CA GLY A 438 16.78 29.65 -1.77
C GLY A 438 17.00 28.55 -0.73
N GLU A 439 15.99 27.74 -0.42
CA GLU A 439 16.17 26.50 0.34
C GLU A 439 16.78 25.42 -0.56
N LYS A 440 17.97 24.93 -0.15
CA LYS A 440 18.65 23.80 -0.79
C LYS A 440 18.10 22.48 -0.31
#